data_bdb0fd0ce9b9f6b393498dd0d4736f43
#
_entry.id   bdb0fd0ce9b9f6b393498dd0d4736f43
#
_cell.length_a   1.000
_cell.length_b   1.000
_cell.length_c   1.000
_cell.angle_alpha   90.00
_cell.angle_beta   90.00
_cell.angle_gamma   90.00
#
_symmetry.space_group_name_H-M   'P 1'
#
loop_
_entity.id
_entity.type
_entity.pdbx_description
1 polymer ?
#
loop_
_entity_poly.entity_id
_entity_poly.type
_entity_poly.pdbx_seq_one_letter_code
_entity_poly.pdbx_strand_id
1 'polypeptide(L)'
;DLIFGLEGETLVDVENSFMQMEKLRPDNITVHTLTPKRGADLSLRQKQAIWQGGQGIGAMLDQWRTYMRRSGWQPYYLYRQKNIYFENVGYSLPGTECIYNMETMLERQSVIAIGAGSISKKVEADKIRRYDMPKEWQVYRESLTERVAQKRRFFLE
;
A
#
# COMPACT_ATOMS: atom_id res chain seq x y z
N ASP A 1 8.42 -3.68 -3.82
CA ASP A 1 7.56 -2.49 -4.03
C ASP A 1 8.38 -1.39 -4.71
N LEU A 2 7.74 -0.65 -5.61
CA LEU A 2 8.30 0.52 -6.30
C LEU A 2 7.42 1.75 -6.00
N ILE A 3 8.02 2.94 -6.04
CA ILE A 3 7.30 4.20 -5.88
C ILE A 3 7.67 5.11 -7.05
N PHE A 4 6.68 5.58 -7.79
CA PHE A 4 6.84 6.56 -8.87
C PHE A 4 6.38 7.95 -8.46
N GLY A 5 6.98 8.96 -9.07
CA GLY A 5 6.69 10.36 -8.81
C GLY A 5 7.64 11.01 -7.81
N LEU A 6 8.83 10.47 -7.66
CA LEU A 6 9.92 11.10 -6.92
C LEU A 6 10.38 12.38 -7.63
N GLU A 7 10.92 13.34 -6.89
CA GLU A 7 11.44 14.58 -7.45
C GLU A 7 12.61 14.28 -8.41
N GLY A 8 12.51 14.78 -9.64
CA GLY A 8 13.52 14.55 -10.69
C GLY A 8 13.42 13.21 -11.40
N GLU A 9 12.49 12.35 -11.03
CA GLU A 9 12.29 11.05 -11.67
C GLU A 9 11.79 11.22 -13.11
N THR A 10 12.31 10.39 -14.01
CA THR A 10 12.04 10.44 -15.45
C THR A 10 11.56 9.08 -15.98
N LEU A 11 11.13 9.05 -17.24
CA LEU A 11 10.79 7.78 -17.92
C LEU A 11 12.00 6.84 -18.08
N VAL A 12 13.21 7.37 -18.10
CA VAL A 12 14.44 6.56 -18.14
C VAL A 12 14.65 5.82 -16.84
N ASP A 13 14.29 6.43 -15.69
CA ASP A 13 14.38 5.80 -14.38
C ASP A 13 13.38 4.65 -14.25
N VAL A 14 12.19 4.82 -14.84
CA VAL A 14 11.17 3.74 -14.93
C VAL A 14 11.69 2.57 -15.76
N GLU A 15 12.33 2.84 -16.89
CA GLU A 15 12.93 1.80 -17.76
C GLU A 15 14.06 1.07 -17.03
N ASN A 16 14.95 1.79 -16.35
CA ASN A 16 16.02 1.20 -15.54
C ASN A 16 15.44 0.32 -14.42
N SER A 17 14.40 0.78 -13.73
CA SER A 17 13.69 0.01 -12.70
C SER A 17 13.11 -1.27 -13.27
N PHE A 18 12.48 -1.19 -14.45
CA PHE A 18 11.96 -2.37 -15.14
C PHE A 18 13.06 -3.38 -15.48
N MET A 19 14.18 -2.94 -16.06
CA MET A 19 15.31 -3.82 -16.38
C MET A 19 15.87 -4.54 -15.16
N GLN A 20 15.92 -3.88 -13.99
CA GLN A 20 16.34 -4.52 -12.75
C GLN A 20 15.30 -5.54 -12.27
N MET A 21 14.01 -5.22 -12.34
CA MET A 21 12.92 -6.13 -11.98
C MET A 21 12.89 -7.37 -12.89
N GLU A 22 13.16 -7.21 -14.16
CA GLU A 22 13.24 -8.32 -15.11
C GLU A 22 14.39 -9.31 -14.78
N LYS A 23 15.53 -8.78 -14.32
CA LYS A 23 16.66 -9.62 -13.85
C LYS A 23 16.33 -10.36 -12.55
N LEU A 24 15.64 -9.71 -11.63
CA LEU A 24 15.25 -10.28 -10.33
C LEU A 24 14.10 -11.29 -10.46
N ARG A 25 13.23 -11.12 -11.43
CA ARG A 25 12.01 -11.93 -11.67
C ARG A 25 11.22 -12.24 -10.41
N PRO A 26 10.78 -11.23 -9.65
CA PRO A 26 9.96 -11.48 -8.48
C PRO A 26 8.58 -12.00 -8.90
N ASP A 27 7.96 -12.79 -8.03
CA ASP A 27 6.59 -13.28 -8.25
C ASP A 27 5.55 -12.15 -8.22
N ASN A 28 5.78 -11.16 -7.37
CA ASN A 28 4.89 -10.03 -7.15
C ASN A 28 5.63 -8.69 -7.16
N ILE A 29 5.01 -7.68 -7.75
CA ILE A 29 5.49 -6.30 -7.79
C ILE A 29 4.33 -5.38 -7.46
N THR A 30 4.48 -4.50 -6.46
CA THR A 30 3.53 -3.43 -6.23
C THR A 30 4.12 -2.09 -6.65
N VAL A 31 3.39 -1.35 -7.45
CA VAL A 31 3.73 0.02 -7.85
C VAL A 31 2.86 1.00 -7.10
N HIS A 32 3.51 1.87 -6.37
CA HIS A 32 2.89 2.97 -5.63
C HIS A 32 3.13 4.29 -6.36
N THR A 33 2.23 5.23 -6.19
CA THR A 33 2.48 6.64 -6.51
C THR A 33 2.82 7.40 -5.23
N LEU A 34 3.82 8.28 -5.31
CA LEU A 34 4.26 9.05 -4.16
C LEU A 34 3.11 9.87 -3.58
N THR A 35 2.85 9.68 -2.29
CA THR A 35 1.80 10.39 -1.56
C THR A 35 2.41 11.10 -0.36
N PRO A 36 2.46 12.44 -0.35
CA PRO A 36 3.01 13.17 0.77
C PRO A 36 2.11 13.01 2.01
N LYS A 37 2.67 12.55 3.11
CA LYS A 37 2.01 12.49 4.41
C LYS A 37 2.10 13.84 5.11
N ARG A 38 1.17 14.12 6.06
CA ARG A 38 1.18 15.38 6.82
C ARG A 38 2.48 15.61 7.60
N GLY A 39 3.10 14.53 8.10
CA GLY A 39 4.36 14.58 8.84
C GLY A 39 5.62 14.41 7.98
N ALA A 40 5.50 14.38 6.64
CA ALA A 40 6.66 14.26 5.77
C ALA A 40 7.42 15.59 5.72
N ASP A 41 8.74 15.49 5.77
CA ASP A 41 9.67 16.62 5.65
C ASP A 41 9.80 17.04 4.18
N LEU A 42 8.70 17.53 3.62
CA LEU A 42 8.61 18.06 2.26
C LEU A 42 8.10 19.50 2.31
N SER A 43 8.65 20.36 1.49
CA SER A 43 8.17 21.73 1.35
C SER A 43 6.71 21.75 0.86
N LEU A 44 5.99 22.84 1.16
CA LEU A 44 4.62 23.02 0.66
C LEU A 44 4.53 22.95 -0.86
N ARG A 45 5.54 23.50 -1.56
CA ARG A 45 5.63 23.47 -3.02
C ARG A 45 5.76 22.04 -3.56
N GLN A 46 6.62 21.23 -2.96
CA GLN A 46 6.78 19.81 -3.32
C GLN A 46 5.49 19.02 -3.08
N LYS A 47 4.84 19.21 -1.92
CA LYS A 47 3.54 18.59 -1.62
C LYS A 47 2.48 18.99 -2.65
N GLN A 48 2.40 20.26 -3.02
CA GLN A 48 1.46 20.74 -4.04
C GLN A 48 1.72 20.14 -5.42
N ALA A 49 3.00 20.07 -5.84
CA ALA A 49 3.37 19.47 -7.12
C ALA A 49 2.97 17.98 -7.20
N ILE A 50 3.17 17.23 -6.12
CA ILE A 50 2.76 15.81 -6.03
C ILE A 50 1.23 15.71 -6.03
N TRP A 51 0.52 16.55 -5.28
CA TRP A 51 -0.95 16.54 -5.24
C TRP A 51 -1.59 16.94 -6.57
N GLN A 52 -0.93 17.73 -7.38
CA GLN A 52 -1.39 18.08 -8.73
C GLN A 52 -1.07 17.00 -9.78
N GLY A 53 -0.62 15.85 -9.34
CA GLY A 53 -0.38 14.69 -10.20
C GLY A 53 1.00 14.59 -10.79
N GLY A 54 1.98 15.36 -10.28
CA GLY A 54 3.39 15.34 -10.70
C GLY A 54 3.58 15.32 -12.24
N GLN A 55 4.49 16.08 -12.77
CA GLN A 55 4.73 16.03 -14.21
C GLN A 55 5.22 14.64 -14.61
N GLY A 56 4.47 13.97 -15.48
CA GLY A 56 4.90 12.71 -16.08
C GLY A 56 4.47 11.42 -15.37
N ILE A 57 3.88 11.45 -14.15
CA ILE A 57 3.48 10.21 -13.44
C ILE A 57 2.55 9.33 -14.29
N GLY A 58 1.59 9.94 -14.99
CA GLY A 58 0.70 9.19 -15.89
C GLY A 58 1.47 8.43 -16.96
N ALA A 59 2.43 9.10 -17.62
CA ALA A 59 3.27 8.49 -18.63
C ALA A 59 4.17 7.37 -18.05
N MET A 60 4.71 7.57 -16.84
CA MET A 60 5.49 6.54 -16.13
C MET A 60 4.65 5.29 -15.86
N LEU A 61 3.41 5.45 -15.37
CA LEU A 61 2.50 4.34 -15.14
C LEU A 61 2.08 3.64 -16.43
N ASP A 62 1.86 4.37 -17.52
CA ASP A 62 1.51 3.79 -18.82
C ASP A 62 2.67 2.99 -19.43
N GLN A 63 3.89 3.53 -19.31
CA GLN A 63 5.10 2.82 -19.71
C GLN A 63 5.27 1.54 -18.88
N TRP A 64 5.11 1.63 -17.53
CA TRP A 64 5.20 0.48 -16.64
C TRP A 64 4.15 -0.59 -16.96
N ARG A 65 2.89 -0.21 -17.17
CA ARG A 65 1.82 -1.14 -17.58
C ARG A 65 2.18 -1.88 -18.88
N THR A 66 2.81 -1.18 -19.82
CA THR A 66 3.26 -1.77 -21.09
C THR A 66 4.34 -2.81 -20.84
N TYR A 67 5.32 -2.52 -19.98
CA TYR A 67 6.38 -3.46 -19.61
C TYR A 67 5.81 -4.69 -18.92
N MET A 68 4.95 -4.51 -17.90
CA MET A 68 4.33 -5.62 -17.17
C MET A 68 3.59 -6.57 -18.12
N ARG A 69 2.78 -6.02 -19.01
CA ARG A 69 2.02 -6.83 -19.98
C ARG A 69 2.92 -7.63 -20.90
N ARG A 70 4.02 -7.03 -21.40
CA ARG A 70 4.97 -7.70 -22.31
C ARG A 70 5.74 -8.82 -21.61
N SER A 71 6.04 -8.68 -20.34
CA SER A 71 6.84 -9.62 -19.55
C SER A 71 6.01 -10.65 -18.78
N GLY A 72 4.68 -10.65 -18.97
CA GLY A 72 3.77 -11.66 -18.43
C GLY A 72 3.26 -11.39 -17.02
N TRP A 73 3.62 -10.26 -16.39
CA TRP A 73 2.97 -9.84 -15.14
C TRP A 73 1.60 -9.26 -15.42
N GLN A 74 0.62 -9.66 -14.61
CA GLN A 74 -0.76 -9.21 -14.73
C GLN A 74 -1.18 -8.43 -13.47
N PRO A 75 -1.98 -7.36 -13.61
CA PRO A 75 -2.54 -6.68 -12.45
C PRO A 75 -3.54 -7.62 -11.75
N TYR A 76 -3.43 -7.77 -10.43
CA TYR A 76 -4.33 -8.64 -9.64
C TYR A 76 -5.03 -7.92 -8.49
N TYR A 77 -4.53 -6.77 -8.05
CA TYR A 77 -5.25 -5.87 -7.15
C TYR A 77 -4.85 -4.42 -7.39
N LEU A 78 -5.73 -3.53 -7.00
CA LEU A 78 -5.48 -2.08 -7.04
C LEU A 78 -6.11 -1.42 -5.81
N TYR A 79 -5.51 -0.33 -5.37
CA TYR A 79 -6.11 0.52 -4.36
C TYR A 79 -5.72 1.99 -4.57
N ARG A 80 -6.60 2.88 -4.10
CA ARG A 80 -6.39 4.31 -4.19
C ARG A 80 -6.30 4.92 -2.79
N GLN A 81 -5.23 5.63 -2.52
CA GLN A 81 -5.13 6.41 -1.29
C GLN A 81 -5.97 7.71 -1.43
N LYS A 82 -6.44 8.23 -0.29
CA LYS A 82 -7.14 9.53 -0.29
C LYS A 82 -6.20 10.63 -0.82
N ASN A 83 -6.73 11.53 -1.65
CA ASN A 83 -6.04 12.70 -2.19
C ASN A 83 -4.88 12.39 -3.18
N ILE A 84 -4.97 11.30 -3.92
CA ILE A 84 -4.08 11.03 -5.05
C ILE A 84 -4.88 10.87 -6.34
N TYR A 85 -4.24 11.25 -7.45
CA TYR A 85 -4.85 11.13 -8.78
C TYR A 85 -4.71 9.73 -9.38
N PHE A 86 -3.68 8.98 -8.96
CA PHE A 86 -3.35 7.68 -9.53
C PHE A 86 -3.54 6.54 -8.54
N GLU A 87 -3.74 5.36 -9.06
CA GLU A 87 -3.93 4.12 -8.31
C GLU A 87 -2.60 3.43 -8.04
N ASN A 88 -2.52 2.72 -6.92
CA ASN A 88 -1.44 1.79 -6.66
C ASN A 88 -1.87 0.42 -7.17
N VAL A 89 -1.02 -0.25 -7.92
CA VAL A 89 -1.35 -1.51 -8.59
C VAL A 89 -0.36 -2.60 -8.21
N GLY A 90 -0.89 -3.73 -7.77
CA GLY A 90 -0.12 -4.96 -7.59
C GLY A 90 -0.17 -5.81 -8.84
N TYR A 91 0.99 -6.23 -9.31
CA TYR A 91 1.17 -7.15 -10.43
C TYR A 91 1.75 -8.47 -9.93
N SER A 92 1.35 -9.58 -10.57
CA SER A 92 1.89 -10.91 -10.31
C SER A 92 2.10 -11.69 -11.59
N LEU A 93 2.97 -12.68 -11.54
CA LEU A 93 2.92 -13.77 -12.51
C LEU A 93 1.65 -14.59 -12.27
N PRO A 94 1.03 -15.18 -13.30
CA PRO A 94 -0.17 -16.00 -13.13
C PRO A 94 0.05 -17.14 -12.14
N GLY A 95 -0.86 -17.28 -11.15
CA GLY A 95 -0.80 -18.30 -10.11
C GLY A 95 0.10 -17.97 -8.92
N THR A 96 0.69 -16.76 -8.89
CA THR A 96 1.53 -16.29 -7.75
C THR A 96 0.92 -15.09 -7.03
N GLU A 97 -0.37 -14.83 -7.22
CA GLU A 97 -1.09 -13.72 -6.61
C GLU A 97 -1.02 -13.82 -5.07
N CYS A 98 -0.69 -12.73 -4.40
CA CYS A 98 -0.66 -12.68 -2.95
C CYS A 98 -2.09 -12.62 -2.40
N ILE A 99 -2.57 -13.75 -1.87
CA ILE A 99 -3.92 -13.88 -1.30
C ILE A 99 -4.16 -12.84 -0.20
N TYR A 100 -3.17 -12.57 0.65
CA TYR A 100 -3.28 -11.56 1.69
C TYR A 100 -3.61 -10.17 1.13
N ASN A 101 -2.98 -9.77 0.03
CA ASN A 101 -3.24 -8.48 -0.61
C ASN A 101 -4.67 -8.40 -1.14
N MET A 102 -5.13 -9.45 -1.83
CA MET A 102 -6.49 -9.52 -2.35
C MET A 102 -7.53 -9.48 -1.22
N GLU A 103 -7.41 -10.34 -0.23
CA GLU A 103 -8.37 -10.43 0.88
C GLU A 103 -8.39 -9.16 1.75
N THR A 104 -7.23 -8.49 1.89
CA THR A 104 -7.15 -7.22 2.60
C THR A 104 -7.84 -6.09 1.85
N MET A 105 -7.65 -6.00 0.52
CA MET A 105 -8.27 -4.98 -0.32
C MET A 105 -9.77 -5.21 -0.50
N LEU A 106 -10.21 -6.45 -0.63
CA LEU A 106 -11.61 -6.82 -0.73
C LEU A 106 -12.35 -6.83 0.61
N GLU A 107 -11.62 -6.61 1.70
CA GLU A 107 -12.15 -6.60 3.07
C GLU A 107 -12.95 -7.86 3.44
N ARG A 108 -12.57 -9.02 2.90
CA ARG A 108 -13.27 -10.29 3.12
C ARG A 108 -12.79 -11.03 4.36
N GLN A 109 -11.61 -10.72 4.87
CA GLN A 109 -10.99 -11.44 5.98
C GLN A 109 -10.75 -10.55 7.18
N SER A 110 -11.05 -11.08 8.38
CA SER A 110 -10.65 -10.46 9.64
C SER A 110 -9.14 -10.50 9.80
N VAL A 111 -8.57 -9.44 10.37
CA VAL A 111 -7.12 -9.29 10.58
C VAL A 111 -6.87 -8.98 12.05
N ILE A 112 -6.08 -9.82 12.71
CA ILE A 112 -5.55 -9.56 14.04
C ILE A 112 -4.18 -8.91 13.89
N ALA A 113 -4.11 -7.61 14.16
CA ALA A 113 -2.86 -6.86 14.07
C ALA A 113 -2.18 -6.78 15.44
N ILE A 114 -0.85 -6.83 15.48
CA ILE A 114 -0.04 -6.88 16.71
C ILE A 114 0.91 -5.66 16.72
N GLY A 115 1.11 -5.09 17.91
CA GLY A 115 2.06 -4.01 18.14
C GLY A 115 1.40 -2.66 18.42
N ALA A 116 2.23 -1.68 18.80
CA ALA A 116 1.81 -0.31 19.03
C ALA A 116 1.31 0.32 17.72
N GLY A 117 0.20 1.06 17.79
CA GLY A 117 -0.44 1.69 16.63
C GLY A 117 -1.07 0.73 15.63
N SER A 118 -1.14 -0.58 15.95
CA SER A 118 -1.78 -1.56 15.08
C SER A 118 -3.30 -1.42 15.10
N ILE A 119 -3.93 -1.72 13.96
CA ILE A 119 -5.38 -1.70 13.78
C ILE A 119 -5.84 -3.10 13.39
N SER A 120 -6.57 -3.75 14.29
CA SER A 120 -7.24 -5.01 14.00
C SER A 120 -8.57 -4.76 13.32
N LYS A 121 -8.98 -5.65 12.43
CA LYS A 121 -10.22 -5.57 11.68
C LYS A 121 -11.02 -6.86 11.88
N LYS A 122 -12.28 -6.75 12.29
CA LYS A 122 -13.24 -7.86 12.33
C LYS A 122 -14.25 -7.65 11.23
N VAL A 123 -14.34 -8.61 10.31
CA VAL A 123 -15.31 -8.62 9.21
C VAL A 123 -16.50 -9.47 9.67
N GLU A 124 -17.67 -8.87 9.66
CA GLU A 124 -18.96 -9.46 9.94
C GLU A 124 -19.85 -9.39 8.70
N ALA A 125 -20.99 -10.05 8.70
CA ALA A 125 -21.83 -10.16 7.51
C ALA A 125 -22.28 -8.81 6.93
N ASP A 126 -22.52 -7.82 7.78
CA ASP A 126 -23.11 -6.51 7.43
C ASP A 126 -22.21 -5.31 7.72
N LYS A 127 -21.09 -5.53 8.43
CA LYS A 127 -20.21 -4.44 8.86
C LYS A 127 -18.78 -4.88 9.10
N ILE A 128 -17.91 -3.89 9.12
CA ILE A 128 -16.51 -4.04 9.49
C ILE A 128 -16.24 -3.21 10.73
N ARG A 129 -15.82 -3.87 11.79
CA ARG A 129 -15.39 -3.22 13.04
C ARG A 129 -13.88 -3.15 13.11
N ARG A 130 -13.35 -2.08 13.73
CA ARG A 130 -11.90 -1.90 13.92
C ARG A 130 -11.59 -1.72 15.41
N TYR A 131 -10.44 -2.22 15.81
CA TYR A 131 -9.90 -2.08 17.15
C TYR A 131 -8.47 -1.55 17.06
N ASP A 132 -8.27 -0.35 17.61
CA ASP A 132 -6.98 0.37 17.54
C ASP A 132 -6.17 0.15 18.81
N MET A 133 -4.88 -0.13 18.66
CA MET A 133 -3.90 -0.12 19.75
C MET A 133 -3.27 1.26 19.88
N PRO A 134 -2.89 1.69 21.11
CA PRO A 134 -2.20 2.95 21.30
C PRO A 134 -0.96 3.08 20.41
N LYS A 135 -0.76 4.25 19.81
CA LYS A 135 0.41 4.54 18.97
C LYS A 135 1.65 4.83 19.77
N GLU A 136 1.49 5.51 20.89
CA GLU A 136 2.57 5.90 21.78
C GLU A 136 3.08 4.69 22.55
N TRP A 137 4.37 4.45 22.47
CA TRP A 137 5.01 3.29 23.09
C TRP A 137 4.75 3.15 24.59
N GLN A 138 4.83 4.25 25.33
CA GLN A 138 4.62 4.25 26.78
C GLN A 138 3.20 3.80 27.12
N VAL A 139 2.19 4.44 26.50
CA VAL A 139 0.77 4.11 26.69
C VAL A 139 0.49 2.67 26.27
N TYR A 140 1.07 2.22 25.14
CA TYR A 140 0.94 0.84 24.69
C TYR A 140 1.45 -0.15 25.73
N ARG A 141 2.66 0.06 26.25
CA ARG A 141 3.29 -0.82 27.23
C ARG A 141 2.48 -0.88 28.55
N GLU A 142 2.06 0.27 29.06
CA GLU A 142 1.36 0.37 30.34
C GLU A 142 -0.06 -0.22 30.30
N SER A 143 -0.75 -0.10 29.15
CA SER A 143 -2.11 -0.62 28.97
C SER A 143 -2.16 -2.02 28.30
N LEU A 144 -1.03 -2.67 28.03
CA LEU A 144 -0.96 -3.86 27.18
C LEU A 144 -1.91 -4.98 27.64
N THR A 145 -1.88 -5.34 28.93
CA THR A 145 -2.69 -6.43 29.48
C THR A 145 -4.18 -6.17 29.31
N GLU A 146 -4.62 -4.95 29.63
CA GLU A 146 -6.01 -4.54 29.47
C GLU A 146 -6.42 -4.54 27.99
N ARG A 147 -5.60 -3.96 27.13
CA ARG A 147 -5.85 -3.89 25.67
C ARG A 147 -5.93 -5.27 25.03
N VAL A 148 -5.10 -6.20 25.44
CA VAL A 148 -5.18 -7.59 24.98
C VAL A 148 -6.49 -8.24 25.40
N ALA A 149 -6.93 -8.06 26.64
CA ALA A 149 -8.20 -8.57 27.12
C ALA A 149 -9.39 -7.97 26.34
N GLN A 150 -9.37 -6.66 26.11
CA GLN A 150 -10.39 -5.96 25.30
C GLN A 150 -10.39 -6.46 23.85
N LYS A 151 -9.22 -6.63 23.22
CA LYS A 151 -9.10 -7.15 21.86
C LYS A 151 -9.63 -8.58 21.76
N ARG A 152 -9.34 -9.43 22.74
CA ARG A 152 -9.89 -10.78 22.80
C ARG A 152 -11.43 -10.77 22.82
N ARG A 153 -12.04 -9.95 23.66
CA ARG A 153 -13.51 -9.76 23.70
C ARG A 153 -14.05 -9.27 22.36
N PHE A 154 -13.40 -8.28 21.76
CA PHE A 154 -13.78 -7.73 20.45
C PHE A 154 -13.89 -8.79 19.35
N PHE A 155 -13.04 -9.82 19.36
CA PHE A 155 -13.11 -10.89 18.36
C PHE A 155 -14.07 -12.02 18.72
N LEU A 156 -14.30 -12.29 20.01
CA LEU A 156 -15.17 -13.36 20.48
C LEU A 156 -16.66 -12.98 20.55
N GLU A 157 -16.95 -11.70 20.70
CA GLU A 157 -18.31 -11.12 20.69
C GLU A 157 -18.66 -10.57 19.31
#